data_628fc0a258f758ecc5ab25c76a297457
#
_entry.id   628fc0a258f758ecc5ab25c76a297457
#
_cell.length_a   1.000
_cell.length_b   1.000
_cell.length_c   1.000
_cell.angle_alpha   90.00
_cell.angle_beta   90.00
_cell.angle_gamma   90.00
#
_symmetry.space_group_name_H-M   'P 1'
#
loop_
_entity.id
_entity.type
_entity.pdbx_description
1 polymer ?
#
loop_
_entity_poly.entity_id
_entity_poly.type
_entity_poly.pdbx_seq_one_letter_code
_entity_poly.pdbx_strand_id
1 'polypeptide(L)'
;PLAGEFAFTSDLAMNLRIPSDWGLEVGLLSEVYRHVASSRITQVDLGLFDHKHKGLGNQPSEGLQRMAGEIFGTVLRGLMEHEGCVMSMDQLPTLEVLYRRVGEDRVRQFGLDSAMNRLPYDRHQEELTVQSFSGLLRPGLTKLMESPIAHQLPSWSRLKSCNSALQADLAEAGRADRRRSFTTTLAKPPRKPNWNSNIHSAQIAA
;
A
#
# COMPACT_ATOMS: atom_id res chain seq x y z
N PRO A 1 -6.19 5.64 -9.38
CA PRO A 1 -6.10 4.28 -8.87
C PRO A 1 -4.69 3.75 -9.12
N LEU A 2 -4.14 3.06 -8.12
CA LEU A 2 -2.82 2.47 -8.19
C LEU A 2 -2.98 0.99 -8.53
N ALA A 3 -2.43 0.58 -9.66
CA ALA A 3 -2.39 -0.84 -10.05
C ALA A 3 -1.15 -1.57 -9.51
N GLY A 4 -0.29 -0.87 -8.76
CA GLY A 4 0.98 -1.42 -8.26
C GLY A 4 2.08 -1.50 -9.33
N GLU A 5 1.84 -0.97 -10.52
CA GLU A 5 2.79 -1.01 -11.63
C GLU A 5 3.37 0.39 -11.87
N PHE A 6 4.70 0.49 -11.79
CA PHE A 6 5.43 1.74 -11.93
C PHE A 6 6.61 1.55 -12.91
N ALA A 7 6.86 2.60 -13.69
CA ALA A 7 8.08 2.72 -14.48
C ALA A 7 8.68 4.12 -14.24
N PHE A 8 9.96 4.16 -13.95
CA PHE A 8 10.69 5.41 -13.77
C PHE A 8 12.16 5.25 -14.15
N THR A 9 12.85 6.36 -14.33
CA THR A 9 14.28 6.34 -14.67
C THR A 9 15.13 5.80 -13.53
N SER A 10 16.24 5.18 -13.83
CA SER A 10 17.18 4.66 -12.82
C SER A 10 17.72 5.77 -11.91
N ASP A 11 17.94 6.98 -12.43
CA ASP A 11 18.40 8.11 -11.64
C ASP A 11 17.36 8.51 -10.58
N LEU A 12 16.08 8.54 -10.94
CA LEU A 12 15.00 8.75 -9.99
C LEU A 12 14.99 7.64 -8.95
N ALA A 13 14.98 6.38 -9.38
CA ALA A 13 14.99 5.20 -8.49
C ALA A 13 16.12 5.24 -7.46
N MET A 14 17.30 5.68 -7.87
CA MET A 14 18.47 5.75 -7.00
C MET A 14 18.34 6.79 -5.87
N ASN A 15 17.50 7.80 -6.04
CA ASN A 15 17.37 8.92 -5.12
C ASN A 15 16.09 8.89 -4.27
N LEU A 16 15.13 8.02 -4.60
CA LEU A 16 13.89 7.90 -3.84
C LEU A 16 14.12 7.30 -2.46
N ARG A 17 13.43 7.84 -1.46
CA ARG A 17 13.26 7.27 -0.13
C ARG A 17 11.90 6.59 -0.09
N ILE A 18 11.86 5.32 0.17
CA ILE A 18 10.62 4.54 0.09
C ILE A 18 10.29 3.88 1.42
N PRO A 19 9.01 3.80 1.79
CA PRO A 19 8.58 2.98 2.92
C PRO A 19 8.84 1.49 2.67
N SER A 20 9.10 0.75 3.75
CA SER A 20 9.31 -0.71 3.72
C SER A 20 8.06 -1.51 4.08
N ASP A 21 6.90 -0.87 4.10
CA ASP A 21 5.61 -1.41 4.48
C ASP A 21 4.53 -1.13 3.41
N TRP A 22 3.26 -1.28 3.75
CA TRP A 22 2.14 -0.98 2.84
C TRP A 22 2.02 0.50 2.42
N GLY A 23 2.76 1.38 3.04
CA GLY A 23 2.90 2.76 2.60
C GLY A 23 3.76 2.96 1.36
N LEU A 24 4.38 1.89 0.82
CA LEU A 24 5.31 1.92 -0.32
C LEU A 24 4.75 2.73 -1.49
N GLU A 25 3.55 2.42 -1.95
CA GLU A 25 2.96 3.07 -3.13
C GLU A 25 2.70 4.57 -2.89
N VAL A 26 2.11 4.90 -1.76
CA VAL A 26 1.81 6.30 -1.40
C VAL A 26 3.10 7.09 -1.18
N GLY A 27 4.07 6.51 -0.50
CA GLY A 27 5.38 7.13 -0.29
C GLY A 27 6.13 7.34 -1.60
N LEU A 28 6.12 6.34 -2.49
CA LEU A 28 6.71 6.44 -3.82
C LEU A 28 6.08 7.57 -4.64
N LEU A 29 4.75 7.66 -4.67
CA LEU A 29 4.05 8.74 -5.38
C LEU A 29 4.37 10.11 -4.80
N SER A 30 4.45 10.23 -3.48
CA SER A 30 4.81 11.49 -2.81
C SER A 30 6.24 11.91 -3.18
N GLU A 31 7.19 11.00 -3.18
CA GLU A 31 8.58 11.27 -3.60
C GLU A 31 8.65 11.67 -5.09
N VAL A 32 7.93 10.94 -5.97
CA VAL A 32 7.87 11.28 -7.40
C VAL A 32 7.27 12.68 -7.60
N TYR A 33 6.17 12.99 -6.95
CA TYR A 33 5.51 14.30 -7.03
C TYR A 33 6.44 15.46 -6.62
N ARG A 34 7.32 15.23 -5.65
CA ARG A 34 8.27 16.22 -5.17
C ARG A 34 9.47 16.41 -6.07
N HIS A 35 9.95 15.35 -6.70
CA HIS A 35 11.20 15.37 -7.48
C HIS A 35 10.99 15.54 -8.97
N VAL A 36 9.75 15.34 -9.45
CA VAL A 36 9.45 15.30 -10.89
C VAL A 36 8.38 16.33 -11.21
N ALA A 37 8.62 17.18 -12.20
CA ALA A 37 7.59 18.09 -12.69
C ALA A 37 6.37 17.30 -13.19
N SER A 38 5.16 17.77 -12.89
CA SER A 38 3.91 17.10 -13.25
C SER A 38 3.78 16.80 -14.76
N SER A 39 4.36 17.66 -15.61
CA SER A 39 4.43 17.48 -17.06
C SER A 39 5.27 16.25 -17.50
N ARG A 40 6.05 15.68 -16.61
CA ARG A 40 6.87 14.47 -16.85
C ARG A 40 6.26 13.21 -16.21
N ILE A 41 5.10 13.33 -15.58
CA ILE A 41 4.37 12.21 -14.97
C ILE A 41 3.28 11.80 -15.96
N THR A 42 3.27 10.52 -16.32
CA THR A 42 2.28 9.98 -17.26
C THR A 42 1.57 8.82 -16.58
N GLN A 43 0.27 8.75 -16.80
CA GLN A 43 -0.55 7.60 -16.40
C GLN A 43 -0.96 6.85 -17.66
N VAL A 44 -0.88 5.53 -17.63
CA VAL A 44 -1.32 4.65 -18.70
C VAL A 44 -2.51 3.85 -18.21
N ASP A 45 -3.58 3.84 -18.99
CA ASP A 45 -4.73 2.96 -18.75
C ASP A 45 -4.40 1.55 -19.25
N LEU A 46 -4.34 0.58 -18.35
CA LEU A 46 -4.07 -0.82 -18.64
C LEU A 46 -5.35 -1.63 -18.95
N GLY A 47 -6.50 -0.98 -19.00
CA GLY A 47 -7.80 -1.60 -19.23
C GLY A 47 -8.36 -2.27 -17.95
N LEU A 48 -9.03 -3.41 -18.13
CA LEU A 48 -9.67 -4.12 -17.04
C LEU A 48 -8.62 -4.77 -16.12
N PHE A 49 -8.62 -4.36 -14.87
CA PHE A 49 -7.74 -4.90 -13.83
C PHE A 49 -8.57 -5.55 -12.72
N ASP A 50 -8.53 -6.87 -12.62
CA ASP A 50 -9.21 -7.62 -11.56
C ASP A 50 -8.29 -7.73 -10.34
N HIS A 51 -8.59 -6.96 -9.32
CA HIS A 51 -7.81 -6.92 -8.08
C HIS A 51 -8.53 -7.61 -6.93
N LYS A 52 -7.91 -8.65 -6.37
CA LYS A 52 -8.45 -9.35 -5.22
C LYS A 52 -7.95 -8.71 -3.92
N HIS A 53 -8.86 -8.10 -3.19
CA HIS A 53 -8.57 -7.57 -1.86
C HIS A 53 -8.71 -8.62 -0.76
N LYS A 54 -7.87 -8.52 0.27
CA LYS A 54 -8.09 -9.23 1.53
C LYS A 54 -9.27 -8.56 2.26
N GLY A 55 -10.00 -9.34 3.07
CA GLY A 55 -11.01 -8.78 3.96
C GLY A 55 -10.43 -7.82 4.99
N LEU A 56 -11.31 -7.09 5.70
CA LEU A 56 -10.94 -6.10 6.72
C LEU A 56 -9.99 -6.65 7.80
N GLY A 57 -10.06 -7.94 8.09
CA GLY A 57 -9.39 -8.55 9.24
C GLY A 57 -10.19 -8.32 10.53
N ASN A 58 -9.91 -9.15 11.54
CA ASN A 58 -10.58 -9.07 12.84
C ASN A 58 -9.81 -8.18 13.84
N GLN A 59 -8.57 -7.81 13.51
CA GLN A 59 -7.68 -7.05 14.38
C GLN A 59 -6.98 -5.92 13.60
N PRO A 60 -6.61 -4.80 14.26
CA PRO A 60 -5.87 -3.69 13.64
C PRO A 60 -4.53 -4.10 12.99
N SER A 61 -3.98 -5.25 13.38
CA SER A 61 -2.73 -5.81 12.84
C SER A 61 -2.92 -6.73 11.63
N GLU A 62 -4.15 -6.90 11.14
CA GLU A 62 -4.50 -7.88 10.11
C GLU A 62 -5.19 -7.24 8.90
N GLY A 63 -5.08 -7.91 7.76
CA GLY A 63 -5.83 -7.60 6.55
C GLY A 63 -5.69 -6.14 6.09
N LEU A 64 -6.82 -5.55 5.69
CA LEU A 64 -6.91 -4.16 5.24
C LEU A 64 -6.67 -3.14 6.36
N GLN A 65 -6.96 -3.49 7.62
CA GLN A 65 -6.72 -2.57 8.74
C GLN A 65 -5.22 -2.31 8.94
N ARG A 66 -4.40 -3.36 8.89
CA ARG A 66 -2.94 -3.20 8.94
C ARG A 66 -2.45 -2.31 7.79
N MET A 67 -2.89 -2.62 6.57
CA MET A 67 -2.53 -1.85 5.39
C MET A 67 -2.91 -0.37 5.54
N ALA A 68 -4.13 -0.07 5.97
CA ALA A 68 -4.61 1.30 6.17
C ALA A 68 -3.80 2.03 7.25
N GLY A 69 -3.45 1.37 8.36
CA GLY A 69 -2.63 1.96 9.42
C GLY A 69 -1.23 2.34 8.94
N GLU A 70 -0.58 1.49 8.15
CA GLU A 70 0.74 1.74 7.58
C GLU A 70 0.70 2.86 6.53
N ILE A 71 -0.35 2.90 5.69
CA ILE A 71 -0.60 4.01 4.75
C ILE A 71 -0.81 5.32 5.51
N PHE A 72 -1.61 5.35 6.57
CA PHE A 72 -1.80 6.56 7.38
C PHE A 72 -0.48 7.07 7.96
N GLY A 73 0.34 6.19 8.50
CA GLY A 73 1.67 6.56 9.00
C GLY A 73 2.52 7.23 7.93
N THR A 74 2.49 6.71 6.71
CA THR A 74 3.23 7.28 5.57
C THR A 74 2.67 8.64 5.14
N VAL A 75 1.34 8.80 5.05
CA VAL A 75 0.71 10.09 4.72
C VAL A 75 1.01 11.15 5.77
N LEU A 76 0.84 10.82 7.05
CA LEU A 76 1.09 11.75 8.15
C LEU A 76 2.56 12.19 8.20
N ARG A 77 3.49 11.25 7.97
CA ARG A 77 4.92 11.57 7.85
C ARG A 77 5.18 12.51 6.69
N GLY A 78 4.60 12.23 5.53
CA GLY A 78 4.72 13.10 4.35
C GLY A 78 4.24 14.52 4.62
N LEU A 79 3.10 14.70 5.30
CA LEU A 79 2.59 16.01 5.70
C LEU A 79 3.55 16.74 6.66
N MET A 80 4.15 16.04 7.62
CA MET A 80 5.13 16.64 8.53
C MET A 80 6.41 17.04 7.81
N GLU A 81 6.95 16.18 6.95
CA GLU A 81 8.23 16.41 6.27
C GLU A 81 8.12 17.47 5.16
N HIS A 82 6.99 17.57 4.48
CA HIS A 82 6.90 18.33 3.23
C HIS A 82 6.07 19.59 3.36
N GLU A 83 4.99 19.53 4.10
CA GLU A 83 4.11 20.67 4.30
C GLU A 83 4.43 21.45 5.59
N GLY A 84 5.41 20.97 6.36
CA GLY A 84 5.77 21.54 7.65
C GLY A 84 4.62 21.44 8.68
N CYS A 85 3.67 20.55 8.46
CA CYS A 85 2.56 20.34 9.39
C CYS A 85 3.09 19.79 10.71
N VAL A 86 2.87 20.53 11.79
CA VAL A 86 3.14 20.01 13.13
C VAL A 86 1.94 19.17 13.57
N MET A 87 2.13 17.86 13.59
CA MET A 87 1.11 16.94 14.11
C MET A 87 1.27 16.75 15.61
N SER A 88 0.18 16.89 16.34
CA SER A 88 0.13 16.63 17.79
C SER A 88 -1.08 15.78 18.16
N MET A 89 -1.04 15.14 19.31
CA MET A 89 -2.17 14.34 19.81
C MET A 89 -3.42 15.18 20.08
N ASP A 90 -3.27 16.50 20.31
CA ASP A 90 -4.39 17.42 20.54
C ASP A 90 -5.21 17.65 19.26
N GLN A 91 -4.62 17.47 18.10
CA GLN A 91 -5.30 17.61 16.80
C GLN A 91 -6.05 16.34 16.37
N LEU A 92 -5.78 15.23 17.05
CA LEU A 92 -6.34 13.93 16.68
C LEU A 92 -7.88 13.91 16.64
N PRO A 93 -8.62 14.47 17.63
CA PRO A 93 -10.09 14.47 17.56
C PRO A 93 -10.61 15.20 16.30
N THR A 94 -9.98 16.30 15.93
CA THR A 94 -10.33 17.04 14.71
C THR A 94 -10.06 16.19 13.46
N LEU A 95 -8.92 15.53 13.41
CA LEU A 95 -8.54 14.66 12.29
C LEU A 95 -9.51 13.48 12.16
N GLU A 96 -9.90 12.84 13.27
CA GLU A 96 -10.89 11.77 13.28
C GLU A 96 -12.26 12.22 12.74
N VAL A 97 -12.72 13.40 13.15
CA VAL A 97 -13.99 13.97 12.65
C VAL A 97 -13.91 14.27 11.16
N LEU A 98 -12.83 14.91 10.72
CA LEU A 98 -12.62 15.22 9.29
C LEU A 98 -12.54 13.95 8.44
N TYR A 99 -11.82 12.94 8.91
CA TYR A 99 -11.72 11.66 8.23
C TYR A 99 -13.08 10.99 8.03
N ARG A 100 -13.88 10.92 9.10
CA ARG A 100 -15.24 10.34 9.04
C ARG A 100 -16.14 11.12 8.08
N ARG A 101 -16.14 12.45 8.15
CA ARG A 101 -16.92 13.30 7.24
C ARG A 101 -16.59 13.04 5.76
N VAL A 102 -15.30 13.09 5.45
CA VAL A 102 -14.84 12.82 4.08
C VAL A 102 -15.17 11.39 3.66
N GLY A 103 -15.04 10.42 4.59
CA GLY A 103 -15.41 9.02 4.36
C GLY A 103 -16.90 8.87 4.04
N GLU A 104 -17.79 9.46 4.83
CA GLU A 104 -19.23 9.44 4.60
C GLU A 104 -19.63 10.10 3.28
N ASP A 105 -18.97 11.20 2.91
CA ASP A 105 -19.19 11.84 1.61
C ASP A 105 -18.77 10.93 0.46
N ARG A 106 -17.65 10.22 0.58
CA ARG A 106 -17.17 9.25 -0.41
C ARG A 106 -18.08 8.03 -0.50
N VAL A 107 -18.55 7.51 0.62
CA VAL A 107 -19.54 6.40 0.63
C VAL A 107 -20.81 6.79 -0.14
N ARG A 108 -21.30 8.01 0.07
CA ARG A 108 -22.46 8.51 -0.71
C ARG A 108 -22.15 8.64 -2.19
N GLN A 109 -21.00 9.21 -2.55
CA GLN A 109 -20.58 9.38 -3.94
C GLN A 109 -20.46 8.03 -4.64
N PHE A 110 -19.72 7.08 -4.05
CA PHE A 110 -19.53 5.75 -4.64
C PHE A 110 -20.85 4.95 -4.74
N GLY A 111 -21.78 5.17 -3.83
CA GLY A 111 -23.12 4.59 -3.95
C GLY A 111 -23.87 5.11 -5.16
N LEU A 112 -23.80 6.41 -5.44
CA LEU A 112 -24.39 7.00 -6.66
C LEU A 112 -23.68 6.50 -7.94
N ASP A 113 -22.36 6.51 -7.94
CA ASP A 113 -21.57 6.03 -9.08
C ASP A 113 -21.86 4.55 -9.38
N SER A 114 -21.95 3.72 -8.33
CA SER A 114 -22.31 2.30 -8.48
C SER A 114 -23.72 2.11 -9.03
N ALA A 115 -24.68 2.89 -8.56
CA ALA A 115 -26.05 2.85 -9.08
C ALA A 115 -26.10 3.26 -10.56
N MET A 116 -25.37 4.30 -10.96
CA MET A 116 -25.28 4.72 -12.36
C MET A 116 -24.66 3.64 -13.26
N ASN A 117 -23.66 2.93 -12.76
CA ASN A 117 -22.95 1.88 -13.49
C ASN A 117 -23.56 0.47 -13.30
N ARG A 118 -24.68 0.36 -12.58
CA ARG A 118 -25.35 -0.91 -12.26
C ARG A 118 -24.43 -1.92 -11.55
N LEU A 119 -23.55 -1.42 -10.66
CA LEU A 119 -22.66 -2.23 -9.86
C LEU A 119 -23.29 -2.51 -8.48
N PRO A 120 -23.04 -3.69 -7.90
CA PRO A 120 -23.44 -3.97 -6.52
C PRO A 120 -22.68 -3.03 -5.56
N TYR A 121 -23.41 -2.52 -4.56
CA TYR A 121 -22.82 -1.63 -3.54
C TYR A 121 -23.48 -1.87 -2.18
N ASP A 122 -22.67 -2.23 -1.20
CA ASP A 122 -23.12 -2.39 0.18
C ASP A 122 -22.70 -1.16 1.00
N ARG A 123 -23.61 -0.20 1.08
CA ARG A 123 -23.39 1.04 1.82
C ARG A 123 -23.06 0.82 3.29
N HIS A 124 -23.73 -0.13 3.94
CA HIS A 124 -23.51 -0.40 5.36
C HIS A 124 -22.09 -0.95 5.62
N GLN A 125 -21.62 -1.85 4.76
CA GLN A 125 -20.27 -2.38 4.86
C GLN A 125 -19.21 -1.29 4.64
N GLU A 126 -19.44 -0.37 3.73
CA GLU A 126 -18.54 0.76 3.48
C GLU A 126 -18.51 1.74 4.68
N GLU A 127 -19.66 2.03 5.29
CA GLU A 127 -19.72 2.86 6.50
C GLU A 127 -18.97 2.21 7.69
N LEU A 128 -19.10 0.90 7.87
CA LEU A 128 -18.34 0.14 8.88
C LEU A 128 -16.83 0.20 8.60
N THR A 129 -16.45 0.16 7.33
CA THR A 129 -15.04 0.27 6.92
C THR A 129 -14.46 1.64 7.27
N VAL A 130 -15.18 2.72 6.96
CA VAL A 130 -14.79 4.09 7.34
C VAL A 130 -14.62 4.22 8.85
N GLN A 131 -15.58 3.68 9.61
CA GLN A 131 -15.51 3.70 11.08
C GLN A 131 -14.30 2.93 11.60
N SER A 132 -14.06 1.73 11.08
CA SER A 132 -12.91 0.89 11.45
C SER A 132 -11.59 1.61 11.17
N PHE A 133 -11.43 2.20 9.99
CA PHE A 133 -10.21 2.90 9.60
C PHE A 133 -10.00 4.20 10.40
N SER A 134 -11.06 4.90 10.74
CA SER A 134 -10.97 6.09 11.62
C SER A 134 -10.31 5.75 12.96
N GLY A 135 -10.56 4.55 13.50
CA GLY A 135 -9.95 4.07 14.74
C GLY A 135 -8.43 3.82 14.63
N LEU A 136 -7.88 3.73 13.41
CA LEU A 136 -6.44 3.53 13.19
C LEU A 136 -5.61 4.82 13.23
N LEU A 137 -6.26 5.99 13.18
CA LEU A 137 -5.56 7.28 13.19
C LEU A 137 -4.77 7.50 14.49
N ARG A 138 -5.36 7.16 15.63
CA ARG A 138 -4.70 7.31 16.94
C ARG A 138 -3.46 6.44 17.06
N PRO A 139 -3.53 5.11 16.91
CA PRO A 139 -2.34 4.28 16.98
C PRO A 139 -1.30 4.61 15.89
N GLY A 140 -1.75 5.03 14.71
CA GLY A 140 -0.86 5.47 13.62
C GLY A 140 -0.07 6.73 14.00
N LEU A 141 -0.73 7.75 14.53
CA LEU A 141 -0.07 8.98 14.98
C LEU A 141 0.85 8.71 16.17
N THR A 142 0.42 7.92 17.15
CA THR A 142 1.25 7.55 18.31
C THR A 142 2.55 6.89 17.84
N LYS A 143 2.45 5.87 16.99
CA LYS A 143 3.60 5.16 16.43
C LYS A 143 4.55 6.09 15.64
N LEU A 144 3.98 7.01 14.89
CA LEU A 144 4.77 8.01 14.14
C LEU A 144 5.53 8.94 15.08
N MET A 145 4.92 9.39 16.17
CA MET A 145 5.58 10.26 17.16
C MET A 145 6.69 9.52 17.94
N GLU A 146 6.48 8.24 18.25
CA GLU A 146 7.48 7.40 18.92
C GLU A 146 8.69 7.10 18.02
N SER A 147 8.46 6.94 16.71
CA SER A 147 9.51 6.60 15.76
C SER A 147 9.26 7.24 14.38
N PRO A 148 9.58 8.53 14.21
CA PRO A 148 9.26 9.29 13.00
C PRO A 148 9.86 8.72 11.71
N ILE A 149 11.03 8.08 11.81
CA ILE A 149 11.75 7.50 10.66
C ILE A 149 11.55 5.98 10.51
N ALA A 150 10.72 5.36 11.36
CA ALA A 150 10.45 3.94 11.24
C ALA A 150 9.88 3.61 9.85
N HIS A 151 10.28 2.47 9.32
CA HIS A 151 9.85 1.97 8.01
C HIS A 151 10.26 2.81 6.79
N GLN A 152 11.07 3.86 6.95
CA GLN A 152 11.60 4.61 5.83
C GLN A 152 12.99 4.12 5.46
N LEU A 153 13.14 3.59 4.26
CA LEU A 153 14.42 3.15 3.73
C LEU A 153 15.21 4.35 3.17
N PRO A 154 16.51 4.42 3.44
CA PRO A 154 17.36 5.42 2.82
C PRO A 154 17.47 5.20 1.31
N SER A 155 17.72 6.27 0.55
CA SER A 155 17.93 6.15 -0.90
C SER A 155 19.15 5.29 -1.24
N TRP A 156 19.11 4.63 -2.39
CA TRP A 156 20.25 3.85 -2.89
C TRP A 156 21.52 4.67 -3.04
N SER A 157 21.41 5.92 -3.48
CA SER A 157 22.57 6.84 -3.59
C SER A 157 23.25 7.01 -2.24
N ARG A 158 22.47 7.17 -1.16
CA ARG A 158 23.01 7.26 0.21
C ARG A 158 23.65 5.95 0.68
N LEU A 159 22.99 4.83 0.45
CA LEU A 159 23.53 3.51 0.81
C LEU A 159 24.87 3.25 0.10
N LYS A 160 24.95 3.53 -1.21
CA LYS A 160 26.18 3.37 -2.00
C LYS A 160 27.30 4.28 -1.54
N SER A 161 27.00 5.51 -1.11
CA SER A 161 28.01 6.40 -0.58
C SER A 161 28.59 5.94 0.77
N CYS A 162 27.78 5.21 1.56
CA CYS A 162 28.23 4.65 2.84
C CYS A 162 28.97 3.31 2.68
N ASN A 163 28.62 2.51 1.67
CA ASN A 163 29.24 1.23 1.40
C ASN A 163 29.33 0.98 -0.12
N SER A 164 30.52 1.18 -0.67
CA SER A 164 30.77 0.98 -2.12
C SER A 164 30.67 -0.48 -2.57
N ALA A 165 30.83 -1.44 -1.66
CA ALA A 165 30.72 -2.88 -1.95
C ALA A 165 29.26 -3.38 -1.93
N LEU A 166 28.31 -2.59 -1.43
CA LEU A 166 26.91 -2.99 -1.20
C LEU A 166 26.27 -3.69 -2.39
N GLN A 167 26.49 -3.21 -3.62
CA GLN A 167 25.90 -3.80 -4.83
C GLN A 167 26.46 -5.20 -5.10
N ALA A 168 27.77 -5.40 -4.88
CA ALA A 168 28.42 -6.70 -5.04
C ALA A 168 27.92 -7.68 -3.99
N ASP A 169 27.81 -7.23 -2.73
CA ASP A 169 27.33 -8.04 -1.60
C ASP A 169 25.89 -8.49 -1.82
N LEU A 170 25.01 -7.60 -2.26
CA LEU A 170 23.62 -7.92 -2.59
C LEU A 170 23.50 -8.87 -3.78
N ALA A 171 24.31 -8.66 -4.81
CA ALA A 171 24.32 -9.55 -5.96
C ALA A 171 24.81 -10.96 -5.58
N GLU A 172 25.77 -11.06 -4.67
CA GLU A 172 26.25 -12.34 -4.13
C GLU A 172 25.21 -13.01 -3.25
N ALA A 173 24.58 -12.27 -2.32
CA ALA A 173 23.49 -12.77 -1.51
C ALA A 173 22.32 -13.28 -2.37
N GLY A 174 21.92 -12.55 -3.40
CA GLY A 174 20.86 -12.98 -4.33
C GLY A 174 21.25 -14.23 -5.16
N ARG A 175 22.52 -14.40 -5.49
CA ARG A 175 23.01 -15.65 -6.10
C ARG A 175 22.98 -16.83 -5.13
N ALA A 176 23.35 -16.59 -3.88
CA ALA A 176 23.32 -17.61 -2.83
C ALA A 176 21.87 -18.07 -2.54
N ASP A 177 20.92 -17.15 -2.44
CA ASP A 177 19.51 -17.46 -2.22
C ASP A 177 18.90 -18.25 -3.37
N ARG A 178 19.22 -17.89 -4.61
CA ARG A 178 18.81 -18.66 -5.79
C ARG A 178 19.33 -20.11 -5.73
N ARG A 179 20.59 -20.32 -5.36
CA ARG A 179 21.16 -21.66 -5.23
C ARG A 179 20.42 -22.46 -4.15
N ARG A 180 20.15 -21.88 -2.99
CA ARG A 180 19.38 -22.53 -1.90
C ARG A 180 17.95 -22.88 -2.34
N SER A 181 17.28 -21.98 -3.03
CA SER A 181 15.92 -22.18 -3.54
C SER A 181 15.87 -23.35 -4.52
N PHE A 182 16.80 -23.45 -5.46
CA PHE A 182 16.91 -24.56 -6.38
C PHE A 182 17.15 -25.90 -5.67
N THR A 183 18.05 -25.94 -4.70
CA THR A 183 18.35 -27.15 -3.92
C THR A 183 17.11 -27.62 -3.12
N THR A 184 16.36 -26.68 -2.53
CA THR A 184 15.15 -26.98 -1.76
C THR A 184 14.00 -27.46 -2.66
N THR A 185 13.87 -26.92 -3.87
CA THR A 185 12.83 -27.31 -4.84
C THR A 185 13.10 -28.71 -5.40
N LEU A 186 14.34 -29.07 -5.63
CA LEU A 186 14.72 -30.41 -6.08
C LEU A 186 14.57 -31.47 -4.98
N ALA A 187 14.67 -31.08 -3.71
CA ALA A 187 14.50 -31.97 -2.57
C ALA A 187 13.03 -32.24 -2.19
N LYS A 188 12.05 -31.48 -2.72
CA LYS A 188 10.61 -31.72 -2.49
C LYS A 188 10.04 -32.51 -3.65
N PRO A 189 9.43 -33.69 -3.40
CA PRO A 189 8.68 -34.38 -4.46
C PRO A 189 7.56 -33.46 -4.98
N PRO A 190 7.23 -33.51 -6.27
CA PRO A 190 6.17 -32.69 -6.84
C PRO A 190 4.87 -32.94 -6.08
N ARG A 191 4.26 -31.89 -5.53
CA ARG A 191 2.91 -31.98 -4.97
C ARG A 191 1.98 -32.45 -6.08
N LYS A 192 1.33 -33.60 -5.87
CA LYS A 192 0.27 -34.03 -6.78
C LYS A 192 -0.77 -32.90 -6.86
N PRO A 193 -1.17 -32.48 -8.07
CA PRO A 193 -2.24 -31.49 -8.19
C PRO A 193 -3.50 -32.04 -7.56
N ASN A 194 -4.01 -31.37 -6.56
CA ASN A 194 -5.30 -31.73 -5.97
C ASN A 194 -6.41 -31.15 -6.85
N TRP A 195 -6.75 -31.87 -7.92
CA TRP A 195 -7.89 -31.59 -8.78
C TRP A 195 -9.16 -32.09 -8.08
N ASN A 196 -9.57 -31.47 -6.97
CA ASN A 196 -10.94 -31.59 -6.51
C ASN A 196 -11.81 -30.71 -7.41
N SER A 197 -12.35 -31.36 -8.42
CA SER A 197 -13.39 -30.89 -9.31
C SER A 197 -14.68 -30.63 -8.52
N ASN A 198 -14.86 -29.41 -8.02
CA ASN A 198 -16.17 -28.87 -7.71
C ASN A 198 -16.56 -27.89 -8.80
N ILE A 199 -16.88 -28.46 -9.98
CA ILE A 199 -17.70 -27.78 -10.97
C ILE A 199 -19.13 -27.84 -10.46
N HIS A 200 -19.56 -26.81 -9.73
CA HIS A 200 -20.99 -26.57 -9.57
C HIS A 200 -21.48 -25.81 -10.80
N SER A 201 -22.22 -26.55 -11.60
CA SER A 201 -23.03 -26.12 -12.71
C SER A 201 -23.88 -24.91 -12.31
N ALA A 202 -23.57 -23.72 -12.83
CA ALA A 202 -24.50 -22.62 -12.85
C ALA A 202 -25.54 -22.93 -13.95
N GLN A 203 -26.74 -23.35 -13.56
CA GLN A 203 -27.90 -23.39 -14.44
C GLN A 203 -28.27 -21.96 -14.81
N ILE A 204 -28.14 -21.65 -16.08
CA ILE A 204 -28.76 -20.51 -16.73
C ILE A 204 -30.25 -20.85 -16.83
N ALA A 205 -31.10 -20.14 -16.10
CA ALA A 205 -32.54 -20.10 -16.36
C ALA A 205 -32.88 -18.82 -17.13
N ALA A 206 -33.62 -19.03 -18.20
CA ALA A 206 -34.10 -18.04 -19.17
C ALA A 206 -35.00 -16.96 -18.55
#